data_1056155f3577d55d73980a37781f8766
#
_entry.id   1056155f3577d55d73980a37781f8766
#
_cell.length_a   1.000
_cell.length_b   1.000
_cell.length_c   1.000
_cell.angle_alpha   90.00
_cell.angle_beta   90.00
_cell.angle_gamma   90.00
#
_symmetry.space_group_name_H-M   'P 1'
#
loop_
_entity.id
_entity.type
_entity.pdbx_description
1 polymer ?
#
loop_
_entity_poly.entity_id
_entity_poly.type
_entity_poly.pdbx_seq_one_letter_code
_entity_poly.pdbx_strand_id
1 'polypeptide(L)'
;MRQIYSFIILIILISNALLSDNGELYDSRHSTLINLNPMNFNTQITNNRNKEIISFIHFYSPDDGKSNQLKDVFIELDNEYSGMFKLAGLNCKKYKDLCAKEGVTEYPTYKIYPPLPAPPMKYEGKIETKYIISYLRKFVGNKVQELNNNNFDEFIHDKPEIPKILLFTNKKSIPLIFMRLSLEFDVSIYLFNIILFHRKKSILVL
;
A
#
# COMPACT_ATOMS: atom_id res chain seq x y z
N MET A 1 -26.26 -40.85 -24.06
CA MET A 1 -26.23 -40.00 -22.86
C MET A 1 -24.93 -40.13 -22.05
N ARG A 2 -24.47 -41.34 -21.70
CA ARG A 2 -23.21 -41.51 -20.93
C ARG A 2 -21.97 -40.91 -21.59
N GLN A 3 -21.81 -40.98 -22.90
CA GLN A 3 -20.66 -40.41 -23.61
C GLN A 3 -20.66 -38.88 -23.60
N ILE A 4 -21.82 -38.23 -23.66
CA ILE A 4 -21.95 -36.76 -23.62
C ILE A 4 -21.54 -36.22 -22.26
N TYR A 5 -21.91 -36.90 -21.15
CA TYR A 5 -21.47 -36.54 -19.79
C TYR A 5 -19.96 -36.67 -19.61
N SER A 6 -19.35 -37.72 -20.19
CA SER A 6 -17.91 -37.91 -20.15
C SER A 6 -17.14 -36.80 -20.88
N PHE A 7 -17.65 -36.34 -22.02
CA PHE A 7 -17.08 -35.22 -22.77
C PHE A 7 -17.24 -33.88 -22.04
N ILE A 8 -18.39 -33.64 -21.42
CA ILE A 8 -18.64 -32.42 -20.63
C ILE A 8 -17.72 -32.38 -19.41
N ILE A 9 -17.56 -33.48 -18.69
CA ILE A 9 -16.66 -33.58 -17.55
C ILE A 9 -15.19 -33.37 -18.00
N LEU A 10 -14.79 -33.94 -19.13
CA LEU A 10 -13.46 -33.74 -19.66
C LEU A 10 -13.20 -32.29 -20.07
N ILE A 11 -14.19 -31.62 -20.69
CA ILE A 11 -14.09 -30.19 -21.04
C ILE A 11 -14.01 -29.32 -19.78
N ILE A 12 -14.76 -29.62 -18.73
CA ILE A 12 -14.71 -28.93 -17.45
C ILE A 12 -13.36 -29.15 -16.75
N LEU A 13 -12.82 -30.36 -16.80
CA LEU A 13 -11.50 -30.66 -16.24
C LEU A 13 -10.37 -29.97 -17.04
N ILE A 14 -10.47 -29.93 -18.37
CA ILE A 14 -9.50 -29.23 -19.21
C ILE A 14 -9.63 -27.70 -19.02
N SER A 15 -10.82 -27.15 -18.90
CA SER A 15 -11.01 -25.72 -18.63
C SER A 15 -10.46 -25.31 -17.25
N ASN A 16 -10.62 -26.17 -16.23
CA ASN A 16 -10.02 -25.95 -14.92
C ASN A 16 -8.49 -26.11 -14.95
N ALA A 17 -7.96 -27.00 -15.78
CA ALA A 17 -6.50 -27.15 -15.98
C ALA A 17 -5.88 -25.98 -16.78
N LEU A 18 -6.64 -25.40 -17.73
CA LEU A 18 -6.24 -24.22 -18.50
C LEU A 18 -6.39 -22.90 -17.71
N LEU A 19 -7.15 -22.92 -16.60
CA LEU A 19 -7.20 -21.84 -15.61
C LEU A 19 -6.05 -21.96 -14.58
N SER A 20 -5.12 -22.93 -14.78
CA SER A 20 -4.02 -23.15 -13.88
C SER A 20 -3.03 -22.00 -14.00
N ASP A 21 -2.86 -21.35 -12.88
CA ASP A 21 -1.64 -20.75 -12.38
C ASP A 21 -0.73 -20.16 -13.49
N ASN A 22 -0.94 -18.89 -13.78
CA ASN A 22 -0.05 -18.13 -14.66
C ASN A 22 1.38 -17.99 -14.08
N GLY A 23 1.76 -18.80 -13.08
CA GLY A 23 3.01 -18.69 -12.35
C GLY A 23 3.12 -17.41 -11.52
N GLU A 24 2.00 -16.74 -11.29
CA GLU A 24 1.98 -15.55 -10.44
C GLU A 24 1.86 -15.95 -8.96
N LEU A 25 2.69 -15.34 -8.13
CA LEU A 25 2.69 -15.64 -6.69
C LEU A 25 1.43 -15.12 -6.00
N TYR A 26 0.85 -14.04 -6.50
CA TYR A 26 -0.31 -13.36 -5.91
C TYR A 26 -1.56 -13.58 -6.75
N ASP A 27 -2.62 -14.06 -6.10
CA ASP A 27 -3.94 -14.22 -6.74
C ASP A 27 -4.76 -12.94 -6.57
N SER A 28 -4.99 -12.24 -7.67
CA SER A 28 -5.78 -11.01 -7.71
C SER A 28 -7.27 -11.19 -7.33
N ARG A 29 -7.74 -12.44 -7.21
CA ARG A 29 -9.11 -12.73 -6.77
C ARG A 29 -9.28 -12.63 -5.24
N HIS A 30 -8.19 -12.74 -4.48
CA HIS A 30 -8.20 -12.80 -3.02
C HIS A 30 -7.40 -11.68 -2.35
N SER A 31 -6.82 -10.76 -3.13
CA SER A 31 -6.06 -9.61 -2.61
C SER A 31 -6.15 -8.43 -3.57
N THR A 32 -5.91 -7.22 -3.06
CA THR A 32 -5.78 -6.01 -3.89
C THR A 32 -4.36 -5.83 -4.43
N LEU A 33 -3.48 -6.79 -4.17
CA LEU A 33 -2.12 -6.85 -4.69
C LEU A 33 -2.09 -6.84 -6.21
N ILE A 34 -1.27 -5.97 -6.76
CA ILE A 34 -1.17 -5.79 -8.21
C ILE A 34 -0.08 -6.71 -8.75
N ASN A 35 -0.42 -7.57 -9.71
CA ASN A 35 0.58 -8.25 -10.51
C ASN A 35 1.10 -7.31 -11.59
N LEU A 36 2.37 -6.91 -11.45
CA LEU A 36 3.03 -6.01 -12.39
C LEU A 36 3.58 -6.78 -13.59
N ASN A 37 3.59 -6.09 -14.72
CA ASN A 37 4.13 -6.56 -15.98
C ASN A 37 4.67 -5.37 -16.79
N PRO A 38 5.38 -5.57 -17.93
CA PRO A 38 5.94 -4.48 -18.70
C PRO A 38 4.94 -3.44 -19.21
N MET A 39 3.66 -3.82 -19.39
CA MET A 39 2.62 -2.91 -19.89
C MET A 39 2.09 -1.98 -18.80
N ASN A 40 1.99 -2.46 -17.55
CA ASN A 40 1.38 -1.69 -16.46
C ASN A 40 2.38 -1.08 -15.46
N PHE A 41 3.63 -1.55 -15.43
CA PHE A 41 4.63 -1.14 -14.43
C PHE A 41 4.79 0.38 -14.36
N ASN A 42 5.18 1.01 -15.48
CA ASN A 42 5.44 2.45 -15.49
C ASN A 42 4.20 3.26 -15.14
N THR A 43 3.04 2.90 -15.70
CA THR A 43 1.79 3.62 -15.46
C THR A 43 1.37 3.52 -14.00
N GLN A 44 1.42 2.33 -13.41
CA GLN A 44 1.05 2.12 -12.00
C GLN A 44 2.00 2.88 -11.07
N ILE A 45 3.31 2.75 -11.28
CA ILE A 45 4.29 3.41 -10.41
C ILE A 45 4.22 4.93 -10.54
N THR A 46 4.18 5.48 -11.76
CA THR A 46 4.12 6.93 -11.99
C THR A 46 2.84 7.52 -11.43
N ASN A 47 1.69 6.89 -11.67
CA ASN A 47 0.40 7.38 -11.16
C ASN A 47 0.36 7.40 -9.63
N ASN A 48 0.90 6.35 -8.99
CA ASN A 48 0.94 6.29 -7.53
C ASN A 48 1.84 7.40 -6.96
N ARG A 49 3.03 7.57 -7.50
CA ARG A 49 3.97 8.60 -7.04
C ARG A 49 3.43 10.01 -7.22
N ASN A 50 2.74 10.30 -8.32
CA ASN A 50 2.10 11.59 -8.59
C ASN A 50 0.91 11.86 -7.63
N LYS A 51 0.28 10.81 -7.11
CA LYS A 51 -0.80 10.89 -6.12
C LYS A 51 -0.30 10.82 -4.68
N GLU A 52 0.99 10.98 -4.46
CA GLU A 52 1.63 10.86 -3.15
C GLU A 52 1.38 9.49 -2.47
N ILE A 53 1.22 8.43 -3.29
CA ILE A 53 1.03 7.06 -2.82
C ILE A 53 2.35 6.31 -2.96
N ILE A 54 2.78 5.68 -1.87
CA ILE A 54 3.95 4.82 -1.84
C ILE A 54 3.60 3.49 -2.48
N SER A 55 4.43 3.00 -3.42
CA SER A 55 4.36 1.63 -3.89
C SER A 55 5.48 0.80 -3.27
N PHE A 56 5.14 -0.38 -2.75
CA PHE A 56 6.08 -1.35 -2.22
C PHE A 56 5.98 -2.64 -3.02
N ILE A 57 7.07 -3.02 -3.69
CA ILE A 57 7.06 -4.06 -4.71
C ILE A 57 7.95 -5.22 -4.29
N HIS A 58 7.37 -6.42 -4.34
CA HIS A 58 8.08 -7.68 -4.22
C HIS A 58 8.50 -8.19 -5.60
N PHE A 59 9.79 -8.14 -5.88
CA PHE A 59 10.40 -8.77 -7.03
C PHE A 59 10.75 -10.20 -6.66
N TYR A 60 10.13 -11.16 -7.32
CA TYR A 60 10.21 -12.57 -6.94
C TYR A 60 10.45 -13.52 -8.10
N SER A 61 10.91 -14.71 -7.78
CA SER A 61 10.85 -15.87 -8.67
C SER A 61 9.93 -16.92 -8.04
N PRO A 62 8.96 -17.47 -8.80
CA PRO A 62 8.10 -18.56 -8.28
C PRO A 62 8.88 -19.81 -7.85
N ASP A 63 10.08 -20.02 -8.39
CA ASP A 63 10.94 -21.15 -8.06
C ASP A 63 11.79 -20.90 -6.79
N ASP A 64 11.80 -19.67 -6.27
CA ASP A 64 12.54 -19.31 -5.07
C ASP A 64 11.72 -19.56 -3.81
N GLY A 65 12.21 -20.46 -2.96
CA GLY A 65 11.51 -20.83 -1.72
C GLY A 65 11.33 -19.68 -0.73
N LYS A 66 12.27 -18.72 -0.68
CA LYS A 66 12.16 -17.55 0.19
C LYS A 66 11.06 -16.60 -0.29
N SER A 67 10.95 -16.40 -1.61
CA SER A 67 9.86 -15.62 -2.20
C SER A 67 8.50 -16.17 -1.81
N ASN A 68 8.34 -17.50 -1.85
CA ASN A 68 7.09 -18.16 -1.47
C ASN A 68 6.78 -18.03 0.04
N GLN A 69 7.78 -18.19 0.90
CA GLN A 69 7.59 -18.09 2.36
C GLN A 69 7.13 -16.68 2.82
N LEU A 70 7.53 -15.64 2.09
CA LEU A 70 7.25 -14.26 2.45
C LEU A 70 5.97 -13.71 1.80
N LYS A 71 5.29 -14.51 0.98
CA LYS A 71 4.01 -14.18 0.34
C LYS A 71 2.97 -13.72 1.36
N ASP A 72 2.83 -14.46 2.45
CA ASP A 72 1.75 -14.25 3.43
C ASP A 72 1.91 -12.91 4.15
N VAL A 73 3.14 -12.45 4.40
CA VAL A 73 3.40 -11.12 4.97
C VAL A 73 2.90 -10.01 4.04
N PHE A 74 3.03 -10.18 2.72
CA PHE A 74 2.51 -9.22 1.76
C PHE A 74 0.98 -9.22 1.70
N ILE A 75 0.35 -10.39 1.81
CA ILE A 75 -1.11 -10.51 1.88
C ILE A 75 -1.64 -9.88 3.19
N GLU A 76 -0.98 -10.13 4.32
CA GLU A 76 -1.32 -9.51 5.59
C GLU A 76 -1.22 -7.97 5.51
N LEU A 77 -0.13 -7.45 4.95
CA LEU A 77 0.08 -6.04 4.73
C LEU A 77 -1.04 -5.42 3.86
N ASP A 78 -1.42 -6.10 2.78
CA ASP A 78 -2.47 -5.63 1.89
C ASP A 78 -3.83 -5.59 2.61
N ASN A 79 -4.16 -6.61 3.39
CA ASN A 79 -5.40 -6.66 4.14
C ASN A 79 -5.48 -5.60 5.24
N GLU A 80 -4.39 -5.36 5.96
CA GLU A 80 -4.36 -4.43 7.09
C GLU A 80 -4.23 -2.96 6.65
N TYR A 81 -3.49 -2.70 5.56
CA TYR A 81 -3.16 -1.34 5.10
C TYR A 81 -3.69 -1.04 3.70
N SER A 82 -4.76 -1.72 3.29
CA SER A 82 -5.41 -1.48 1.99
C SER A 82 -5.76 0.01 1.81
N GLY A 83 -5.40 0.56 0.65
CA GLY A 83 -5.61 1.97 0.33
C GLY A 83 -4.56 2.94 0.87
N MET A 84 -3.74 2.57 1.86
CA MET A 84 -2.66 3.43 2.36
C MET A 84 -1.40 3.34 1.51
N PHE A 85 -1.10 2.13 1.04
CA PHE A 85 0.02 1.82 0.17
C PHE A 85 -0.47 1.05 -1.05
N LYS A 86 0.32 1.04 -2.11
CA LYS A 86 0.13 0.11 -3.23
C LYS A 86 1.15 -1.00 -3.12
N LEU A 87 0.65 -2.20 -2.86
CA LEU A 87 1.46 -3.40 -2.81
C LEU A 87 1.38 -4.13 -4.14
N ALA A 88 2.52 -4.61 -4.62
CA ALA A 88 2.57 -5.26 -5.91
C ALA A 88 3.63 -6.35 -5.94
N GLY A 89 3.42 -7.33 -6.79
CA GLY A 89 4.39 -8.36 -7.13
C GLY A 89 4.85 -8.25 -8.58
N LEU A 90 6.13 -8.54 -8.83
CA LEU A 90 6.67 -8.66 -10.16
C LEU A 90 7.40 -10.00 -10.31
N ASN A 91 6.90 -10.83 -11.22
CA ASN A 91 7.47 -12.15 -11.52
C ASN A 91 8.71 -12.00 -12.39
N CYS A 92 9.88 -12.11 -11.80
CA CYS A 92 11.16 -11.94 -12.48
C CYS A 92 11.59 -13.18 -13.30
N LYS A 93 10.98 -14.34 -13.07
CA LYS A 93 11.15 -15.49 -13.98
C LYS A 93 10.51 -15.20 -15.35
N LYS A 94 9.34 -14.55 -15.32
CA LYS A 94 8.55 -14.20 -16.51
C LYS A 94 9.04 -12.91 -17.19
N TYR A 95 9.41 -11.90 -16.39
CA TYR A 95 9.76 -10.55 -16.86
C TYR A 95 11.19 -10.17 -16.50
N LYS A 96 12.16 -11.00 -16.91
CA LYS A 96 13.60 -10.86 -16.60
C LYS A 96 14.17 -9.50 -16.97
N ASP A 97 13.84 -9.02 -18.17
CA ASP A 97 14.38 -7.75 -18.69
C ASP A 97 13.89 -6.54 -17.85
N LEU A 98 12.63 -6.57 -17.41
CA LEU A 98 12.09 -5.53 -16.56
C LEU A 98 12.77 -5.55 -15.19
N CYS A 99 12.97 -6.72 -14.59
CA CYS A 99 13.67 -6.86 -13.32
C CYS A 99 15.13 -6.40 -13.42
N ALA A 100 15.83 -6.76 -14.50
CA ALA A 100 17.20 -6.29 -14.76
C ALA A 100 17.26 -4.77 -14.93
N LYS A 101 16.30 -4.16 -15.66
CA LYS A 101 16.17 -2.70 -15.79
C LYS A 101 15.96 -2.02 -14.45
N GLU A 102 15.23 -2.66 -13.55
CA GLU A 102 15.03 -2.17 -12.19
C GLU A 102 16.23 -2.47 -11.25
N GLY A 103 17.32 -3.05 -11.76
CA GLY A 103 18.51 -3.36 -10.98
C GLY A 103 18.33 -4.54 -10.01
N VAL A 104 17.41 -5.45 -10.31
CA VAL A 104 17.15 -6.64 -9.47
C VAL A 104 17.95 -7.82 -9.99
N THR A 105 18.88 -8.31 -9.17
CA THR A 105 19.80 -9.43 -9.51
C THR A 105 19.62 -10.66 -8.63
N GLU A 106 18.86 -10.54 -7.53
CA GLU A 106 18.63 -11.61 -6.56
C GLU A 106 17.18 -11.62 -6.09
N TYR A 107 16.69 -12.77 -5.62
CA TYR A 107 15.32 -12.96 -5.15
C TYR A 107 15.27 -13.54 -3.74
N PRO A 108 14.29 -13.12 -2.90
CA PRO A 108 13.40 -12.00 -3.16
C PRO A 108 14.12 -10.65 -3.02
N THR A 109 13.73 -9.66 -3.82
CA THR A 109 14.12 -8.26 -3.63
C THR A 109 12.89 -7.42 -3.41
N TYR A 110 12.97 -6.47 -2.47
CA TYR A 110 11.88 -5.54 -2.16
C TYR A 110 12.32 -4.13 -2.50
N LYS A 111 11.49 -3.39 -3.25
CA LYS A 111 11.77 -1.99 -3.57
C LYS A 111 10.60 -1.11 -3.20
N ILE A 112 10.94 0.10 -2.74
CA ILE A 112 10.00 1.15 -2.41
C ILE A 112 10.09 2.22 -3.49
N TYR A 113 8.93 2.65 -3.95
CA TYR A 113 8.77 3.78 -4.86
C TYR A 113 7.99 4.86 -4.10
N PRO A 114 8.70 5.76 -3.41
CA PRO A 114 8.08 6.84 -2.65
C PRO A 114 7.49 7.90 -3.58
N PRO A 115 6.68 8.85 -3.05
CA PRO A 115 6.28 10.03 -3.78
C PRO A 115 7.47 10.78 -4.39
N LEU A 116 7.21 11.50 -5.48
CA LEU A 116 8.23 12.37 -6.08
C LEU A 116 8.59 13.51 -5.12
N PRO A 117 9.84 14.00 -5.12
CA PRO A 117 10.95 13.66 -6.02
C PRO A 117 11.86 12.52 -5.52
N ALA A 118 11.54 11.87 -4.40
CA ALA A 118 12.43 10.87 -3.81
C ALA A 118 12.66 9.67 -4.77
N PRO A 119 13.91 9.18 -4.94
CA PRO A 119 14.19 8.07 -5.84
C PRO A 119 13.67 6.74 -5.30
N PRO A 120 13.45 5.74 -6.18
CA PRO A 120 13.21 4.37 -5.74
C PRO A 120 14.40 3.82 -4.95
N MET A 121 14.14 2.97 -3.95
CA MET A 121 15.17 2.40 -3.08
C MET A 121 14.89 0.94 -2.73
N LYS A 122 15.95 0.16 -2.50
CA LYS A 122 15.85 -1.20 -1.99
C LYS A 122 15.48 -1.17 -0.51
N TYR A 123 14.59 -2.05 -0.10
CA TYR A 123 14.30 -2.28 1.30
C TYR A 123 15.14 -3.45 1.82
N GLU A 124 15.94 -3.20 2.84
CA GLU A 124 16.85 -4.18 3.42
C GLU A 124 16.49 -4.52 4.89
N GLY A 125 15.30 -4.10 5.32
CA GLY A 125 14.80 -4.39 6.66
C GLY A 125 14.21 -5.79 6.79
N LYS A 126 13.78 -6.12 8.01
CA LYS A 126 13.07 -7.38 8.27
C LYS A 126 11.73 -7.41 7.54
N ILE A 127 11.40 -8.56 6.95
CA ILE A 127 10.12 -8.79 6.26
C ILE A 127 9.09 -9.26 7.30
N GLU A 128 8.66 -8.34 8.12
CA GLU A 128 7.57 -8.46 9.08
C GLU A 128 6.74 -7.18 9.00
N THR A 129 5.42 -7.27 9.05
CA THR A 129 4.47 -6.15 8.88
C THR A 129 4.86 -4.91 9.68
N LYS A 130 5.18 -5.07 10.96
CA LYS A 130 5.55 -3.95 11.86
C LYS A 130 6.81 -3.17 11.41
N TYR A 131 7.84 -3.86 10.88
CA TYR A 131 9.08 -3.21 10.43
C TYR A 131 8.88 -2.54 9.08
N ILE A 132 8.15 -3.19 8.17
CA ILE A 132 7.81 -2.63 6.86
C ILE A 132 7.00 -1.34 7.05
N ILE A 133 5.94 -1.38 7.86
CA ILE A 133 5.10 -0.21 8.13
C ILE A 133 5.88 0.91 8.82
N SER A 134 6.73 0.58 9.79
CA SER A 134 7.59 1.59 10.43
C SER A 134 8.52 2.28 9.44
N TYR A 135 8.97 1.55 8.42
CA TYR A 135 9.83 2.10 7.37
C TYR A 135 9.04 2.92 6.36
N LEU A 136 7.94 2.38 5.82
CA LEU A 136 7.10 3.06 4.83
C LEU A 136 6.51 4.37 5.38
N ARG A 137 6.19 4.39 6.67
CA ARG A 137 5.68 5.58 7.35
C ARG A 137 6.56 6.82 7.17
N LYS A 138 7.87 6.66 7.01
CA LYS A 138 8.82 7.78 6.84
C LYS A 138 8.59 8.56 5.54
N PHE A 139 7.94 7.94 4.56
CA PHE A 139 7.66 8.51 3.24
C PHE A 139 6.21 8.97 3.08
N VAL A 140 5.36 8.71 4.06
CA VAL A 140 3.99 9.22 4.05
C VAL A 140 4.04 10.69 4.41
N GLY A 141 3.55 11.53 3.51
CA GLY A 141 3.34 12.95 3.79
C GLY A 141 2.39 13.16 4.96
N ASN A 142 2.49 14.30 5.61
CA ASN A 142 1.66 14.62 6.76
C ASN A 142 1.30 16.12 6.75
N LYS A 143 0.01 16.41 6.67
CA LYS A 143 -0.55 17.76 6.80
C LYS A 143 -1.39 17.91 8.07
N VAL A 144 -1.28 16.94 8.98
CA VAL A 144 -1.96 17.00 10.29
C VAL A 144 -1.30 18.07 11.14
N GLN A 145 -2.10 18.99 11.61
CA GLN A 145 -1.68 20.04 12.52
C GLN A 145 -1.85 19.59 13.98
N GLU A 146 -0.84 19.79 14.80
CA GLU A 146 -0.92 19.54 16.23
C GLU A 146 -1.50 20.76 16.95
N LEU A 147 -2.59 20.57 17.69
CA LEU A 147 -3.21 21.64 18.45
C LEU A 147 -2.82 21.62 19.91
N ASN A 148 -2.70 22.82 20.45
CA ASN A 148 -2.50 23.13 21.86
C ASN A 148 -3.34 24.35 22.28
N ASN A 149 -3.24 24.74 23.54
CA ASN A 149 -4.04 25.86 24.07
C ASN A 149 -3.78 27.20 23.34
N ASN A 150 -2.65 27.38 22.69
CA ASN A 150 -2.30 28.65 22.06
C ASN A 150 -2.88 28.80 20.64
N ASN A 151 -3.12 27.71 19.94
CA ASN A 151 -3.58 27.72 18.55
C ASN A 151 -4.95 27.09 18.33
N PHE A 152 -5.59 26.58 19.39
CA PHE A 152 -6.88 25.91 19.30
C PHE A 152 -7.99 26.88 18.90
N ASP A 153 -8.08 28.02 19.57
CA ASP A 153 -9.15 29.00 19.32
C ASP A 153 -9.05 29.61 17.93
N GLU A 154 -7.84 29.95 17.49
CA GLU A 154 -7.58 30.40 16.13
C GLU A 154 -8.03 29.36 15.12
N PHE A 155 -7.63 28.10 15.33
CA PHE A 155 -8.00 27.01 14.45
C PHE A 155 -9.51 26.80 14.35
N ILE A 156 -10.24 26.82 15.47
CA ILE A 156 -11.71 26.60 15.46
C ILE A 156 -12.44 27.73 14.72
N HIS A 157 -11.97 28.97 14.85
CA HIS A 157 -12.61 30.15 14.25
C HIS A 157 -12.09 30.49 12.85
N ASP A 158 -10.94 29.96 12.43
CA ASP A 158 -10.48 30.08 11.03
C ASP A 158 -11.41 29.32 10.11
N LYS A 159 -11.96 30.00 9.11
CA LYS A 159 -12.85 29.42 8.08
C LYS A 159 -13.92 28.50 8.69
N PRO A 160 -14.88 29.05 9.45
CA PRO A 160 -15.88 28.27 10.17
C PRO A 160 -16.78 27.43 9.25
N GLU A 161 -16.90 27.80 7.98
CA GLU A 161 -17.64 27.07 6.95
C GLU A 161 -16.98 25.75 6.51
N ILE A 162 -15.69 25.55 6.86
CA ILE A 162 -14.95 24.34 6.49
C ILE A 162 -15.05 23.33 7.63
N PRO A 163 -15.54 22.10 7.34
CA PRO A 163 -15.55 21.03 8.33
C PRO A 163 -14.16 20.72 8.87
N LYS A 164 -14.05 20.52 10.18
CA LYS A 164 -12.79 20.19 10.87
C LYS A 164 -12.90 18.84 11.55
N ILE A 165 -11.89 18.00 11.39
CA ILE A 165 -11.83 16.70 12.06
C ILE A 165 -10.78 16.78 13.16
N LEU A 166 -11.20 16.51 14.39
CA LEU A 166 -10.35 16.50 15.57
C LEU A 166 -10.10 15.06 16.02
N LEU A 167 -8.84 14.68 16.16
CA LEU A 167 -8.45 13.42 16.77
C LEU A 167 -7.92 13.65 18.18
N PHE A 168 -8.62 13.12 19.17
CA PHE A 168 -8.16 13.09 20.56
C PHE A 168 -7.45 11.77 20.84
N THR A 169 -6.16 11.82 21.13
CA THR A 169 -5.36 10.62 21.36
C THR A 169 -4.30 10.86 22.42
N ASN A 170 -3.94 9.79 23.13
CA ASN A 170 -2.79 9.76 24.05
C ASN A 170 -1.56 9.10 23.41
N LYS A 171 -1.63 8.70 22.14
CA LYS A 171 -0.50 8.12 21.41
C LYS A 171 0.51 9.21 21.08
N LYS A 172 1.80 8.85 21.17
CA LYS A 172 2.92 9.77 20.85
C LYS A 172 3.07 10.04 19.36
N SER A 173 2.44 9.25 18.51
CA SER A 173 2.58 9.37 17.06
C SER A 173 1.22 9.46 16.40
N ILE A 174 1.15 10.26 15.33
CA ILE A 174 -0.04 10.41 14.51
C ILE A 174 -0.40 9.04 13.89
N PRO A 175 -1.63 8.55 13.99
CA PRO A 175 -2.04 7.33 13.28
C PRO A 175 -1.84 7.46 11.77
N LEU A 176 -1.37 6.40 11.13
CA LEU A 176 -1.04 6.40 9.72
C LEU A 176 -2.24 6.77 8.83
N ILE A 177 -3.44 6.29 9.22
CA ILE A 177 -4.68 6.62 8.51
C ILE A 177 -4.94 8.14 8.51
N PHE A 178 -4.66 8.85 9.62
CA PHE A 178 -4.83 10.29 9.68
C PHE A 178 -3.84 11.03 8.81
N MET A 179 -2.58 10.56 8.76
CA MET A 179 -1.58 11.11 7.83
C MET A 179 -2.08 10.98 6.39
N ARG A 180 -2.60 9.81 6.01
CA ARG A 180 -3.12 9.58 4.65
C ARG A 180 -4.35 10.45 4.35
N LEU A 181 -5.31 10.50 5.25
CA LEU A 181 -6.51 11.34 5.11
C LEU A 181 -6.14 12.83 4.94
N SER A 182 -5.13 13.32 5.67
CA SER A 182 -4.69 14.71 5.56
C SER A 182 -4.15 15.08 4.17
N LEU A 183 -3.65 14.10 3.41
CA LEU A 183 -3.19 14.31 2.04
C LEU A 183 -4.35 14.23 1.03
N GLU A 184 -5.29 13.32 1.27
CA GLU A 184 -6.38 13.04 0.35
C GLU A 184 -7.40 14.18 0.31
N PHE A 185 -7.71 14.75 1.47
CA PHE A 185 -8.73 15.80 1.58
C PHE A 185 -8.20 17.22 1.34
N ASP A 186 -6.89 17.43 1.31
CA ASP A 186 -6.31 18.75 0.98
C ASP A 186 -6.53 19.17 -0.49
N VAL A 187 -6.83 18.22 -1.37
CA VAL A 187 -7.07 18.47 -2.81
C VAL A 187 -8.56 18.68 -3.11
N SER A 188 -9.45 18.31 -2.20
CA SER A 188 -10.89 18.50 -2.35
C SER A 188 -11.29 19.89 -1.87
N ILE A 189 -12.35 20.47 -2.45
CA ILE A 189 -12.94 21.77 -2.13
C ILE A 189 -13.30 21.92 -0.63
N TYR A 190 -13.13 20.87 0.14
CA TYR A 190 -13.31 20.80 1.60
C TYR A 190 -11.95 20.53 2.26
N LEU A 191 -11.28 21.58 2.71
CA LEU A 191 -10.08 21.48 3.55
C LEU A 191 -10.46 20.87 4.89
N PHE A 192 -10.16 19.58 5.09
CA PHE A 192 -10.24 18.98 6.40
C PHE A 192 -8.89 19.20 7.11
N ASN A 193 -8.91 20.01 8.16
CA ASN A 193 -7.77 20.05 9.06
C ASN A 193 -7.92 18.91 10.07
N ILE A 194 -7.03 17.93 10.00
CA ILE A 194 -6.98 16.79 10.93
C ILE A 194 -6.00 17.15 12.05
N ILE A 195 -6.46 17.09 13.29
CA ILE A 195 -5.70 17.59 14.44
C ILE A 195 -5.51 16.51 15.48
N LEU A 196 -4.29 16.44 15.98
CA LEU A 196 -3.88 15.58 17.07
C LEU A 196 -3.89 16.38 18.38
N PHE A 197 -4.77 16.02 19.32
CA PHE A 197 -4.75 16.58 20.66
C PHE A 197 -3.98 15.63 21.57
N HIS A 198 -2.78 15.98 21.98
CA HIS A 198 -2.09 15.27 23.05
C HIS A 198 -2.68 15.66 24.38
N ARG A 199 -3.40 14.75 24.99
CA ARG A 199 -3.93 14.94 26.36
C ARG A 199 -2.79 14.99 27.36
N LYS A 200 -2.20 16.15 27.59
CA LYS A 200 -1.73 16.50 28.93
C LYS A 200 -2.96 17.01 29.68
N LYS A 201 -3.26 16.32 30.82
CA LYS A 201 -4.34 16.60 31.75
C LYS A 201 -4.91 18.01 31.65
N SER A 202 -6.25 18.09 31.58
CA SER A 202 -7.11 19.24 31.67
C SER A 202 -7.45 19.93 30.34
N ILE A 203 -8.57 19.54 29.77
CA ILE A 203 -9.67 20.45 29.45
C ILE A 203 -10.88 19.53 29.22
N LEU A 204 -11.80 19.52 30.18
CA LEU A 204 -13.21 19.27 29.96
C LEU A 204 -13.73 20.50 29.23
N VAL A 205 -14.21 20.31 28.00
CA VAL A 205 -15.19 21.24 27.44
C VAL A 205 -16.43 20.42 27.20
N LEU A 206 -17.49 20.75 27.94
CA LEU A 206 -18.86 20.37 27.70
C LEU A 206 -19.31 20.93 26.36
#